data_88fdd42619b5ce16df9d65c07f2a9b07
#
_entry.id   88fdd42619b5ce16df9d65c07f2a9b07
#
_cell.length_a   1.000
_cell.length_b   1.000
_cell.length_c   1.000
_cell.angle_alpha   90.00
_cell.angle_beta   90.00
_cell.angle_gamma   90.00
#
_symmetry.space_group_name_H-M   'P 1'
#
loop_
_entity.id
_entity.type
_entity.pdbx_description
1 polymer ?
#
loop_
_entity_poly.entity_id
_entity_poly.type
_entity_poly.pdbx_seq_one_letter_code
_entity_poly.pdbx_strand_id
1 'polypeptide(L)'
;MVKRKLYIISLGAFGASDLEFAKTLPHFQEIFNRSARVKEVESVYPSLTYVAHTSIATGMNPNRHGIIHNTHRQPERQSPDWYWYAKEIKKATMFDVAKQAGYTICTLLWPVTGKSPSIDYNLAEIFPNRSWQNQVMVSAFASSTKYALKMNKKYGSLRNGIAQPELDEFVTAIAVDTIKTKQPDLLAVHLVDLDSMRHEYGVLSDQAKEAVIRMDRHLGQIIDAMKEMNIYEDTVLAVMGDHYQIDTHTVIRPNYLFLDKGWQTIDRKRNIKDWKVLAKAADGACYIYRKDLSVTNKMILDALKGIE
;
A
#
# COMPACT_ATOMS: atom_id res chain seq x y z
N MET A 1 27.93 -1.09 -20.33
CA MET A 1 26.47 -1.17 -20.57
C MET A 1 25.82 0.03 -19.91
N VAL A 2 25.00 0.78 -20.64
CA VAL A 2 24.19 1.87 -20.05
C VAL A 2 23.20 1.20 -19.09
N LYS A 3 23.19 1.62 -17.82
CA LYS A 3 22.21 1.15 -16.83
C LYS A 3 20.83 1.69 -17.23
N ARG A 4 19.90 0.81 -17.60
CA ARG A 4 18.51 1.19 -17.80
C ARG A 4 17.86 1.48 -16.47
N LYS A 5 17.06 2.53 -16.42
CA LYS A 5 16.26 2.90 -15.24
C LYS A 5 14.93 2.14 -15.23
N LEU A 6 14.41 1.89 -14.03
CA LEU A 6 13.08 1.32 -13.84
C LEU A 6 12.29 2.21 -12.88
N TYR A 7 11.18 2.79 -13.37
CA TYR A 7 10.26 3.57 -12.56
C TYR A 7 8.92 2.86 -12.49
N ILE A 8 8.46 2.61 -11.29
CA ILE A 8 7.21 1.86 -11.00
C ILE A 8 6.27 2.81 -10.28
N ILE A 9 5.10 3.04 -10.86
CA ILE A 9 4.03 3.84 -10.26
C ILE A 9 2.86 2.89 -9.94
N SER A 10 2.62 2.67 -8.67
CA SER A 10 1.46 1.94 -8.17
C SER A 10 0.33 2.92 -7.90
N LEU A 11 -0.82 2.66 -8.48
CA LEU A 11 -2.05 3.41 -8.30
C LEU A 11 -2.98 2.61 -7.39
N GLY A 12 -3.15 3.04 -6.14
CA GLY A 12 -3.93 2.34 -5.13
C GLY A 12 -5.37 2.09 -5.61
N ALA A 13 -5.81 0.85 -5.52
CA ALA A 13 -7.13 0.37 -5.93
C ALA A 13 -7.50 0.59 -7.41
N PHE A 14 -6.54 0.87 -8.30
CA PHE A 14 -6.78 1.01 -9.74
C PHE A 14 -6.92 -0.37 -10.40
N GLY A 15 -8.01 -0.61 -11.11
CA GLY A 15 -8.31 -1.91 -11.70
C GLY A 15 -8.72 -1.88 -13.16
N ALA A 16 -9.03 -3.06 -13.70
CA ALA A 16 -9.39 -3.23 -15.11
C ALA A 16 -10.62 -2.40 -15.53
N SER A 17 -11.59 -2.19 -14.64
CA SER A 17 -12.79 -1.39 -14.91
C SER A 17 -12.51 0.11 -15.06
N ASP A 18 -11.37 0.60 -14.57
CA ASP A 18 -11.00 2.01 -14.71
C ASP A 18 -10.35 2.32 -16.07
N LEU A 19 -9.88 1.28 -16.77
CA LEU A 19 -9.09 1.43 -18.00
C LEU A 19 -9.84 2.17 -19.10
N GLU A 20 -11.14 1.93 -19.27
CA GLU A 20 -11.90 2.58 -20.34
C GLU A 20 -12.04 4.09 -20.10
N PHE A 21 -12.22 4.50 -18.85
CA PHE A 21 -12.22 5.91 -18.49
C PHE A 21 -10.81 6.50 -18.56
N ALA A 22 -9.80 5.82 -18.01
CA ALA A 22 -8.42 6.27 -18.03
C ALA A 22 -7.89 6.51 -19.46
N LYS A 23 -8.27 5.69 -20.44
CA LYS A 23 -7.91 5.89 -21.86
C LYS A 23 -8.37 7.21 -22.46
N THR A 24 -9.37 7.87 -21.87
CA THR A 24 -9.84 9.18 -22.31
C THR A 24 -8.99 10.33 -21.78
N LEU A 25 -8.13 10.07 -20.82
CA LEU A 25 -7.28 11.06 -20.16
C LEU A 25 -5.92 11.18 -20.85
N PRO A 26 -5.34 12.40 -20.96
CA PRO A 26 -4.21 12.65 -21.86
C PRO A 26 -2.95 11.87 -21.54
N HIS A 27 -2.56 11.78 -20.27
CA HIS A 27 -1.30 11.13 -19.85
C HIS A 27 -1.42 9.61 -19.82
N PHE A 28 -2.57 9.07 -19.38
CA PHE A 28 -2.87 7.66 -19.58
C PHE A 28 -2.86 7.29 -21.05
N GLN A 29 -3.47 8.11 -21.93
CA GLN A 29 -3.47 7.88 -23.37
C GLN A 29 -2.04 7.86 -23.93
N GLU A 30 -1.16 8.79 -23.51
CA GLU A 30 0.26 8.76 -23.89
C GLU A 30 0.91 7.42 -23.53
N ILE A 31 0.71 6.96 -22.28
CA ILE A 31 1.23 5.68 -21.81
C ILE A 31 0.67 4.52 -22.65
N PHE A 32 -0.65 4.47 -22.83
CA PHE A 32 -1.31 3.39 -23.60
C PHE A 32 -0.83 3.29 -25.04
N ASN A 33 -0.54 4.41 -25.69
CA ASN A 33 -0.08 4.43 -27.07
C ASN A 33 1.36 3.92 -27.24
N ARG A 34 2.15 3.87 -26.17
CA ARG A 34 3.58 3.52 -26.18
C ARG A 34 3.91 2.25 -25.41
N SER A 35 2.95 1.64 -24.70
CA SER A 35 3.22 0.55 -23.78
C SER A 35 2.72 -0.80 -24.28
N ALA A 36 3.42 -1.86 -23.83
CA ALA A 36 2.84 -3.17 -23.74
C ALA A 36 1.86 -3.22 -22.54
N ARG A 37 0.78 -3.98 -22.66
CA ARG A 37 -0.26 -4.08 -21.64
C ARG A 37 -0.54 -5.52 -21.27
N VAL A 38 -0.75 -5.77 -19.99
CA VAL A 38 -1.42 -6.98 -19.52
C VAL A 38 -2.90 -6.65 -19.39
N LYS A 39 -3.76 -7.41 -20.03
CA LYS A 39 -5.20 -7.15 -20.12
C LYS A 39 -5.88 -7.31 -18.76
N GLU A 40 -5.52 -8.36 -18.05
CA GLU A 40 -6.08 -8.73 -16.75
C GLU A 40 -4.95 -9.22 -15.86
N VAL A 41 -4.92 -8.76 -14.62
CA VAL A 41 -3.99 -9.19 -13.58
C VAL A 41 -4.80 -9.59 -12.37
N GLU A 42 -4.63 -10.84 -11.93
CA GLU A 42 -5.20 -11.31 -10.67
C GLU A 42 -4.29 -10.89 -9.52
N SER A 43 -4.85 -10.18 -8.54
CA SER A 43 -4.11 -9.81 -7.33
C SER A 43 -3.93 -11.03 -6.41
N VAL A 44 -3.05 -10.89 -5.43
CA VAL A 44 -2.82 -11.94 -4.43
C VAL A 44 -3.98 -12.03 -3.43
N TYR A 45 -4.08 -13.17 -2.74
CA TYR A 45 -5.07 -13.36 -1.68
C TYR A 45 -4.40 -13.38 -0.30
N PRO A 46 -4.88 -12.54 0.68
CA PRO A 46 -5.88 -11.49 0.51
C PRO A 46 -5.31 -10.32 -0.31
N SER A 47 -6.19 -9.68 -1.11
CA SER A 47 -5.82 -8.54 -1.96
C SER A 47 -5.82 -7.24 -1.16
N LEU A 48 -4.85 -7.11 -0.27
CA LEU A 48 -4.61 -5.96 0.59
C LEU A 48 -3.34 -5.23 0.17
N THR A 49 -3.29 -3.92 0.37
CA THR A 49 -2.21 -3.03 -0.07
C THR A 49 -0.81 -3.55 0.30
N TYR A 50 -0.56 -3.86 1.57
CA TYR A 50 0.77 -4.32 2.03
C TYR A 50 1.13 -5.70 1.50
N VAL A 51 0.14 -6.57 1.40
CA VAL A 51 0.28 -7.93 0.88
C VAL A 51 0.63 -7.89 -0.61
N ALA A 52 -0.12 -7.10 -1.40
CA ALA A 52 0.08 -6.95 -2.83
C ALA A 52 1.44 -6.31 -3.15
N HIS A 53 1.77 -5.16 -2.51
CA HIS A 53 3.05 -4.48 -2.73
C HIS A 53 4.26 -5.34 -2.33
N THR A 54 4.15 -6.15 -1.26
CA THR A 54 5.22 -7.08 -0.89
C THR A 54 5.35 -8.21 -1.90
N SER A 55 4.23 -8.71 -2.45
CA SER A 55 4.26 -9.71 -3.52
C SER A 55 4.89 -9.15 -4.80
N ILE A 56 4.55 -7.92 -5.18
CA ILE A 56 5.18 -7.22 -6.32
C ILE A 56 6.69 -7.06 -6.07
N ALA A 57 7.08 -6.60 -4.87
CA ALA A 57 8.48 -6.35 -4.55
C ALA A 57 9.34 -7.63 -4.44
N THR A 58 8.74 -8.78 -4.10
CA THR A 58 9.45 -10.04 -3.90
C THR A 58 9.28 -11.05 -5.03
N GLY A 59 8.27 -10.88 -5.89
CA GLY A 59 7.84 -11.88 -6.86
C GLY A 59 7.32 -13.17 -6.23
N MET A 60 6.83 -13.11 -4.98
CA MET A 60 6.41 -14.28 -4.20
C MET A 60 5.01 -14.10 -3.61
N ASN A 61 4.34 -15.22 -3.34
CA ASN A 61 3.06 -15.25 -2.66
C ASN A 61 3.19 -14.95 -1.15
N PRO A 62 2.11 -14.49 -0.48
CA PRO A 62 2.08 -14.08 0.92
C PRO A 62 2.61 -15.12 1.92
N ASN A 63 2.35 -16.41 1.67
CA ASN A 63 2.83 -17.51 2.51
C ASN A 63 4.37 -17.66 2.49
N ARG A 64 5.04 -17.10 1.47
CA ARG A 64 6.50 -17.16 1.32
C ARG A 64 7.20 -15.92 1.83
N HIS A 65 6.67 -14.71 1.53
CA HIS A 65 7.28 -13.47 1.99
C HIS A 65 6.84 -13.06 3.42
N GLY A 66 5.75 -13.66 3.94
CA GLY A 66 5.35 -13.54 5.35
C GLY A 66 4.46 -12.34 5.68
N ILE A 67 4.20 -11.43 4.76
CA ILE A 67 3.24 -10.32 4.94
C ILE A 67 1.88 -10.82 4.44
N ILE A 68 0.99 -11.12 5.38
CA ILE A 68 -0.31 -11.73 5.09
C ILE A 68 -1.48 -10.78 5.38
N HIS A 69 -1.20 -9.56 5.82
CA HIS A 69 -2.19 -8.56 6.20
C HIS A 69 -1.55 -7.18 6.21
N ASN A 70 -2.35 -6.10 6.23
CA ASN A 70 -1.82 -4.74 6.43
C ASN A 70 -1.33 -4.53 7.87
N THR A 71 -2.02 -5.12 8.86
CA THR A 71 -1.76 -4.90 10.28
C THR A 71 -1.34 -6.17 11.02
N HIS A 72 -0.59 -5.99 12.10
CA HIS A 72 -0.28 -7.08 13.03
C HIS A 72 -1.52 -7.62 13.75
N ARG A 73 -1.45 -8.87 14.22
CA ARG A 73 -2.48 -9.47 15.06
C ARG A 73 -2.33 -8.96 16.50
N GLN A 74 -3.01 -7.89 16.83
CA GLN A 74 -3.03 -7.22 18.14
C GLN A 74 -4.48 -6.95 18.56
N PRO A 75 -5.24 -8.00 18.94
CA PRO A 75 -6.69 -7.89 19.25
C PRO A 75 -6.97 -7.02 20.48
N GLU A 76 -5.98 -6.82 21.34
CA GLU A 76 -6.02 -5.93 22.50
C GLU A 76 -5.93 -4.44 22.14
N ARG A 77 -5.71 -4.11 20.87
CA ARG A 77 -5.53 -2.74 20.40
C ARG A 77 -6.61 -2.33 19.42
N GLN A 78 -7.20 -1.15 19.62
CA GLN A 78 -8.12 -0.53 18.66
C GLN A 78 -7.40 -0.10 17.38
N SER A 79 -6.15 0.39 17.51
CA SER A 79 -5.29 0.73 16.39
C SER A 79 -4.02 -0.15 16.43
N PRO A 80 -4.05 -1.32 15.77
CA PRO A 80 -2.88 -2.20 15.71
C PRO A 80 -1.76 -1.57 14.89
N ASP A 81 -0.54 -2.04 15.11
CA ASP A 81 0.60 -1.65 14.29
C ASP A 81 0.47 -2.27 12.90
N TRP A 82 0.90 -1.54 11.89
CA TRP A 82 0.97 -2.05 10.52
C TRP A 82 2.32 -2.69 10.25
N TYR A 83 2.44 -3.44 9.19
CA TYR A 83 3.70 -4.01 8.73
C TYR A 83 4.56 -2.94 8.03
N TRP A 84 4.92 -1.88 8.76
CA TRP A 84 5.63 -0.73 8.18
C TRP A 84 7.07 -1.01 7.77
N TYR A 85 7.72 -2.00 8.41
CA TYR A 85 9.18 -2.13 8.37
C TYR A 85 9.65 -3.27 7.48
N ALA A 86 10.67 -3.00 6.64
CA ALA A 86 11.26 -3.97 5.72
C ALA A 86 11.75 -5.27 6.40
N LYS A 87 12.17 -5.22 7.66
CA LYS A 87 12.58 -6.39 8.44
C LYS A 87 11.50 -7.47 8.61
N GLU A 88 10.24 -7.10 8.37
CA GLU A 88 9.10 -8.03 8.46
C GLU A 88 9.04 -8.97 7.24
N ILE A 89 9.64 -8.59 6.12
CA ILE A 89 9.66 -9.37 4.89
C ILE A 89 10.70 -10.49 5.04
N LYS A 90 10.26 -11.75 4.85
CA LYS A 90 11.11 -12.93 5.01
C LYS A 90 11.93 -13.30 3.77
N LYS A 91 11.84 -12.52 2.71
CA LYS A 91 12.49 -12.79 1.42
C LYS A 91 13.13 -11.52 0.88
N ALA A 92 14.16 -11.68 0.07
CA ALA A 92 14.77 -10.56 -0.63
C ALA A 92 13.76 -9.91 -1.56
N THR A 93 13.79 -8.59 -1.59
CA THR A 93 12.99 -7.76 -2.50
C THR A 93 13.78 -7.36 -3.73
N MET A 94 13.11 -6.87 -4.77
CA MET A 94 13.78 -6.26 -5.92
C MET A 94 14.70 -5.10 -5.51
N PHE A 95 14.37 -4.40 -4.41
CA PHE A 95 15.21 -3.34 -3.87
C PHE A 95 16.53 -3.89 -3.32
N ASP A 96 16.50 -5.03 -2.63
CA ASP A 96 17.70 -5.69 -2.09
C ASP A 96 18.62 -6.14 -3.22
N VAL A 97 18.04 -6.77 -4.24
CA VAL A 97 18.78 -7.27 -5.42
C VAL A 97 19.39 -6.11 -6.22
N ALA A 98 18.59 -5.06 -6.48
CA ALA A 98 19.07 -3.87 -7.17
C ALA A 98 20.19 -3.16 -6.40
N LYS A 99 20.08 -3.05 -5.07
CA LYS A 99 21.12 -2.47 -4.22
C LYS A 99 22.43 -3.27 -4.28
N GLN A 100 22.35 -4.59 -4.21
CA GLN A 100 23.51 -5.47 -4.35
C GLN A 100 24.18 -5.34 -5.73
N ALA A 101 23.39 -5.05 -6.77
CA ALA A 101 23.89 -4.77 -8.11
C ALA A 101 24.42 -3.33 -8.29
N GLY A 102 24.47 -2.52 -7.23
CA GLY A 102 25.01 -1.16 -7.25
C GLY A 102 24.07 -0.12 -7.83
N TYR A 103 22.75 -0.35 -7.82
CA TYR A 103 21.75 0.63 -8.25
C TYR A 103 21.40 1.60 -7.11
N THR A 104 21.05 2.82 -7.49
CA THR A 104 20.49 3.85 -6.58
C THR A 104 18.98 3.73 -6.56
N ILE A 105 18.39 3.63 -5.35
CA ILE A 105 16.98 3.28 -5.16
C ILE A 105 16.25 4.38 -4.41
N CYS A 106 15.09 4.75 -4.93
CA CYS A 106 14.13 5.63 -4.25
C CYS A 106 12.76 4.93 -4.11
N THR A 107 12.15 5.05 -2.94
CA THR A 107 10.76 4.64 -2.71
C THR A 107 9.98 5.75 -2.03
N LEU A 108 8.77 6.00 -2.52
CA LEU A 108 7.86 7.03 -2.02
C LEU A 108 6.52 6.37 -1.68
N LEU A 109 6.19 6.30 -0.41
CA LEU A 109 5.05 5.59 0.17
C LEU A 109 4.91 4.12 -0.27
N TRP A 110 5.98 3.47 -0.70
CA TRP A 110 5.91 2.04 -0.98
C TRP A 110 5.79 1.26 0.34
N PRO A 111 4.73 0.42 0.49
CA PRO A 111 4.50 -0.33 1.71
C PRO A 111 5.67 -1.23 2.13
N VAL A 112 5.79 -1.45 3.43
CA VAL A 112 6.79 -2.35 4.05
C VAL A 112 8.24 -1.98 3.73
N THR A 113 8.54 -0.69 3.53
CA THR A 113 9.90 -0.22 3.24
C THR A 113 10.57 0.49 4.42
N GLY A 114 9.87 0.70 5.52
CA GLY A 114 10.42 1.39 6.68
C GLY A 114 11.74 0.79 7.15
N LYS A 115 12.77 1.65 7.33
CA LYS A 115 14.13 1.26 7.72
C LYS A 115 14.81 0.23 6.82
N SER A 116 14.42 0.15 5.56
CA SER A 116 15.14 -0.71 4.62
C SER A 116 16.59 -0.25 4.45
N PRO A 117 17.58 -1.14 4.62
CA PRO A 117 18.98 -0.80 4.38
C PRO A 117 19.32 -0.71 2.88
N SER A 118 18.45 -1.19 2.03
CA SER A 118 18.65 -1.29 0.58
C SER A 118 18.15 -0.07 -0.19
N ILE A 119 17.48 0.89 0.47
CA ILE A 119 16.86 2.04 -0.18
C ILE A 119 17.59 3.33 0.21
N ASP A 120 18.13 4.04 -0.79
CA ASP A 120 18.92 5.25 -0.58
C ASP A 120 18.05 6.45 -0.19
N TYR A 121 16.93 6.61 -0.88
CA TYR A 121 15.96 7.70 -0.69
C TYR A 121 14.58 7.12 -0.40
N ASN A 122 14.31 6.85 0.87
CA ASN A 122 13.05 6.27 1.31
C ASN A 122 12.17 7.34 1.97
N LEU A 123 10.95 7.50 1.48
CA LEU A 123 9.84 8.10 2.19
C LEU A 123 8.85 6.96 2.50
N ALA A 124 9.03 6.32 3.66
CA ALA A 124 8.24 5.15 4.04
C ALA A 124 6.76 5.50 4.25
N GLU A 125 5.87 4.61 3.86
CA GLU A 125 4.48 4.69 4.22
C GLU A 125 4.32 4.36 5.70
N ILE A 126 4.10 5.39 6.50
CA ILE A 126 3.89 5.27 7.95
C ILE A 126 3.09 6.46 8.46
N PHE A 127 2.22 6.20 9.43
CA PHE A 127 1.44 7.24 10.09
C PHE A 127 1.41 7.02 11.61
N PRO A 128 1.15 8.08 12.39
CA PRO A 128 1.05 7.95 13.84
C PRO A 128 -0.20 7.15 14.21
N ASN A 129 -0.03 6.17 15.08
CA ASN A 129 -1.12 5.36 15.62
C ASN A 129 -1.10 5.32 17.15
N ARG A 130 -0.40 6.26 17.76
CA ARG A 130 -0.35 6.53 19.21
C ARG A 130 -0.53 8.01 19.47
N SER A 131 -1.19 8.39 20.57
CA SER A 131 -1.52 9.78 20.91
C SER A 131 -0.30 10.70 21.10
N TRP A 132 0.86 10.13 21.42
CA TRP A 132 2.12 10.86 21.61
C TRP A 132 2.97 11.01 20.35
N GLN A 133 2.58 10.37 19.25
CA GLN A 133 3.29 10.44 17.97
C GLN A 133 2.80 11.60 17.12
N ASN A 134 3.68 12.13 16.28
CA ASN A 134 3.30 13.01 15.17
C ASN A 134 3.87 12.51 13.83
N GLN A 135 3.23 12.94 12.74
CA GLN A 135 3.53 12.44 11.39
C GLN A 135 4.99 12.68 10.98
N VAL A 136 5.54 13.86 11.26
CA VAL A 136 6.93 14.19 10.85
C VAL A 136 7.93 13.29 11.56
N MET A 137 7.73 13.06 12.86
CA MET A 137 8.65 12.21 13.65
C MET A 137 8.59 10.75 13.20
N VAL A 138 7.40 10.18 13.03
CA VAL A 138 7.29 8.77 12.61
C VAL A 138 7.82 8.58 11.19
N SER A 139 7.53 9.51 10.27
CA SER A 139 8.07 9.48 8.92
C SER A 139 9.60 9.60 8.91
N ALA A 140 10.18 10.56 9.64
CA ALA A 140 11.63 10.74 9.70
C ALA A 140 12.35 9.52 10.32
N PHE A 141 11.73 8.89 11.31
CA PHE A 141 12.28 7.70 11.96
C PHE A 141 12.28 6.46 11.06
N ALA A 142 11.21 6.26 10.29
CA ALA A 142 11.05 5.08 9.43
C ALA A 142 11.73 5.23 8.07
N SER A 143 11.94 6.46 7.60
CA SER A 143 12.46 6.81 6.29
C SER A 143 13.98 7.03 6.30
N SER A 144 14.56 7.38 5.12
CA SER A 144 15.90 7.98 5.03
C SER A 144 15.83 9.37 5.66
N THR A 145 16.19 9.51 6.95
CA THR A 145 15.87 10.64 7.82
C THR A 145 16.21 12.01 7.21
N LYS A 146 17.45 12.17 6.71
CA LYS A 146 17.89 13.43 6.09
C LYS A 146 17.07 13.78 4.85
N TYR A 147 16.75 12.77 4.04
CA TYR A 147 15.93 12.94 2.84
C TYR A 147 14.49 13.32 3.21
N ALA A 148 13.85 12.57 4.09
CA ALA A 148 12.47 12.83 4.52
C ALA A 148 12.30 14.22 5.14
N LEU A 149 13.23 14.65 6.00
CA LEU A 149 13.20 15.99 6.61
C LEU A 149 13.41 17.09 5.57
N LYS A 150 14.34 16.90 4.60
CA LYS A 150 14.55 17.85 3.51
C LYS A 150 13.28 17.98 2.65
N MET A 151 12.65 16.86 2.26
CA MET A 151 11.43 16.87 1.46
C MET A 151 10.26 17.45 2.22
N ASN A 152 10.11 17.13 3.50
CA ASN A 152 9.08 17.74 4.34
C ASN A 152 9.26 19.26 4.51
N LYS A 153 10.51 19.74 4.64
CA LYS A 153 10.77 21.20 4.69
C LYS A 153 10.38 21.89 3.38
N LYS A 154 10.61 21.24 2.24
CA LYS A 154 10.38 21.83 0.90
C LYS A 154 8.91 21.75 0.48
N TYR A 155 8.25 20.66 0.75
CA TYR A 155 6.92 20.33 0.21
C TYR A 155 5.86 20.04 1.29
N GLY A 156 6.21 20.07 2.56
CA GLY A 156 5.31 19.69 3.66
C GLY A 156 4.03 20.52 3.76
N SER A 157 4.01 21.74 3.19
CA SER A 157 2.81 22.58 3.09
C SER A 157 1.76 22.05 2.11
N LEU A 158 2.14 21.14 1.20
CA LEU A 158 1.21 20.54 0.24
C LEU A 158 0.32 19.46 0.88
N ARG A 159 0.74 18.87 2.00
CA ARG A 159 -0.02 17.80 2.64
C ARG A 159 -0.81 18.26 3.86
N ASN A 160 -1.93 17.62 4.09
CA ASN A 160 -2.75 17.76 5.30
C ASN A 160 -2.79 16.42 6.06
N GLY A 161 -1.71 16.13 6.83
CA GLY A 161 -1.56 14.82 7.47
C GLY A 161 -1.42 13.70 6.44
N ILE A 162 -2.40 12.80 6.44
CA ILE A 162 -2.53 11.70 5.46
C ILE A 162 -3.79 11.87 4.58
N ALA A 163 -4.45 13.03 4.65
CA ALA A 163 -5.65 13.30 3.87
C ALA A 163 -5.34 13.33 2.35
N GLN A 164 -6.32 12.92 1.56
CA GLN A 164 -6.28 12.97 0.11
C GLN A 164 -7.20 14.10 -0.40
N PRO A 165 -6.82 14.76 -1.49
CA PRO A 165 -5.73 14.46 -2.44
C PRO A 165 -4.35 15.02 -2.05
N GLU A 166 -4.23 15.75 -0.95
CA GLU A 166 -3.04 16.52 -0.58
C GLU A 166 -1.81 15.64 -0.34
N LEU A 167 -1.99 14.40 0.11
CA LEU A 167 -0.87 13.48 0.29
C LEU A 167 -0.26 13.08 -1.05
N ASP A 168 -1.07 12.80 -2.07
CA ASP A 168 -0.56 12.44 -3.40
C ASP A 168 0.07 13.64 -4.11
N GLU A 169 -0.42 14.88 -3.89
CA GLU A 169 0.26 16.12 -4.34
C GLU A 169 1.66 16.22 -3.74
N PHE A 170 1.79 15.99 -2.44
CA PHE A 170 3.07 15.99 -1.74
C PHE A 170 4.02 14.92 -2.27
N VAL A 171 3.54 13.69 -2.46
CA VAL A 171 4.33 12.56 -2.97
C VAL A 171 4.80 12.81 -4.39
N THR A 172 3.91 13.33 -5.24
CA THR A 172 4.24 13.65 -6.64
C THR A 172 5.27 14.75 -6.73
N ALA A 173 5.16 15.82 -5.93
CA ALA A 173 6.17 16.89 -5.88
C ALA A 173 7.55 16.36 -5.47
N ILE A 174 7.59 15.40 -4.52
CA ILE A 174 8.84 14.73 -4.12
C ILE A 174 9.37 13.83 -5.24
N ALA A 175 8.51 13.11 -5.95
CA ALA A 175 8.92 12.28 -7.09
C ALA A 175 9.57 13.13 -8.16
N VAL A 176 8.96 14.24 -8.55
CA VAL A 176 9.47 15.21 -9.52
C VAL A 176 10.83 15.78 -9.08
N ASP A 177 10.93 16.26 -7.82
CA ASP A 177 12.22 16.76 -7.28
C ASP A 177 13.31 15.67 -7.31
N THR A 178 12.96 14.46 -6.93
CA THR A 178 13.90 13.34 -6.87
C THR A 178 14.37 12.92 -8.27
N ILE A 179 13.49 12.90 -9.25
CA ILE A 179 13.83 12.66 -10.65
C ILE A 179 14.81 13.74 -11.12
N LYS A 180 14.52 15.02 -10.86
CA LYS A 180 15.36 16.14 -11.29
C LYS A 180 16.71 16.23 -10.57
N THR A 181 16.77 15.85 -9.28
CA THR A 181 17.97 16.10 -8.45
C THR A 181 18.79 14.87 -8.12
N LYS A 182 18.21 13.67 -8.21
CA LYS A 182 18.84 12.39 -7.81
C LYS A 182 18.92 11.38 -8.94
N GLN A 183 17.96 11.40 -9.86
CA GLN A 183 17.87 10.45 -10.98
C GLN A 183 18.12 9.00 -10.56
N PRO A 184 17.34 8.44 -9.57
CA PRO A 184 17.57 7.09 -9.11
C PRO A 184 17.51 6.10 -10.28
N ASP A 185 18.17 4.96 -10.14
CA ASP A 185 18.11 3.89 -11.13
C ASP A 185 16.80 3.11 -11.01
N LEU A 186 16.29 2.97 -9.77
CA LEU A 186 14.98 2.39 -9.47
C LEU A 186 14.17 3.38 -8.62
N LEU A 187 13.01 3.76 -9.12
CA LEU A 187 12.03 4.57 -8.41
C LEU A 187 10.73 3.77 -8.27
N ALA A 188 10.19 3.66 -7.06
CA ALA A 188 8.88 3.07 -6.81
C ALA A 188 8.02 4.07 -6.04
N VAL A 189 6.88 4.44 -6.60
CA VAL A 189 5.92 5.42 -6.05
C VAL A 189 4.58 4.73 -5.85
N HIS A 190 3.94 4.96 -4.71
CA HIS A 190 2.57 4.57 -4.45
C HIS A 190 1.70 5.83 -4.30
N LEU A 191 0.67 5.95 -5.12
CA LEU A 191 -0.37 6.99 -5.08
C LEU A 191 -1.66 6.36 -4.53
N VAL A 192 -2.28 7.00 -3.54
CA VAL A 192 -3.31 6.39 -2.66
C VAL A 192 -4.68 7.06 -2.79
N ASP A 193 -4.77 8.16 -3.55
CA ASP A 193 -5.98 9.00 -3.62
C ASP A 193 -7.23 8.20 -4.02
N LEU A 194 -7.16 7.40 -5.09
CA LEU A 194 -8.29 6.62 -5.57
C LEU A 194 -8.77 5.58 -4.54
N ASP A 195 -7.84 4.90 -3.87
CA ASP A 195 -8.15 3.95 -2.79
C ASP A 195 -8.94 4.65 -1.67
N SER A 196 -8.47 5.82 -1.24
CA SER A 196 -9.11 6.61 -0.20
C SER A 196 -10.51 7.11 -0.61
N MET A 197 -10.66 7.61 -1.85
CA MET A 197 -11.95 8.07 -2.35
C MET A 197 -12.96 6.94 -2.46
N ARG A 198 -12.52 5.74 -2.86
CA ARG A 198 -13.37 4.55 -2.91
C ARG A 198 -13.82 4.07 -1.54
N HIS A 199 -12.92 4.11 -0.55
CA HIS A 199 -13.26 3.77 0.83
C HIS A 199 -14.30 4.72 1.43
N GLU A 200 -14.24 6.01 1.10
CA GLU A 200 -15.10 7.02 1.70
C GLU A 200 -16.43 7.21 0.97
N TYR A 201 -16.41 7.13 -0.37
CA TYR A 201 -17.57 7.51 -1.21
C TYR A 201 -18.15 6.36 -2.05
N GLY A 202 -17.49 5.20 -2.10
CA GLY A 202 -17.88 4.05 -2.90
C GLY A 202 -17.10 3.92 -4.21
N VAL A 203 -17.10 2.71 -4.74
CA VAL A 203 -16.18 2.29 -5.81
C VAL A 203 -16.41 3.07 -7.12
N LEU A 204 -17.67 3.36 -7.47
CA LEU A 204 -18.05 4.04 -8.72
C LEU A 204 -18.49 5.50 -8.50
N SER A 205 -18.14 6.11 -7.37
CA SER A 205 -18.51 7.49 -7.05
C SER A 205 -17.84 8.52 -7.97
N ASP A 206 -18.42 9.72 -8.03
CA ASP A 206 -17.82 10.82 -8.78
C ASP A 206 -16.46 11.22 -8.18
N GLN A 207 -16.30 11.13 -6.85
CA GLN A 207 -15.03 11.35 -6.16
C GLN A 207 -13.95 10.36 -6.60
N ALA A 208 -14.32 9.09 -6.81
CA ALA A 208 -13.40 8.09 -7.35
C ALA A 208 -12.98 8.44 -8.79
N LYS A 209 -13.90 8.90 -9.64
CA LYS A 209 -13.56 9.36 -11.00
C LYS A 209 -12.65 10.58 -10.98
N GLU A 210 -12.91 11.54 -10.10
CA GLU A 210 -12.04 12.71 -9.92
C GLU A 210 -10.64 12.30 -9.46
N ALA A 211 -10.52 11.29 -8.62
CA ALA A 211 -9.22 10.74 -8.21
C ALA A 211 -8.46 10.14 -9.39
N VAL A 212 -9.12 9.43 -10.31
CA VAL A 212 -8.48 8.95 -11.56
C VAL A 212 -7.97 10.12 -12.42
N ILE A 213 -8.72 11.22 -12.52
CA ILE A 213 -8.27 12.44 -13.22
C ILE A 213 -7.03 13.04 -12.54
N ARG A 214 -7.01 13.09 -11.20
CA ARG A 214 -5.83 13.57 -10.47
C ARG A 214 -4.63 12.65 -10.65
N MET A 215 -4.83 11.32 -10.66
CA MET A 215 -3.77 10.35 -10.96
C MET A 215 -3.18 10.56 -12.36
N ASP A 216 -4.01 10.84 -13.38
CA ASP A 216 -3.54 11.20 -14.72
C ASP A 216 -2.61 12.41 -14.69
N ARG A 217 -3.01 13.46 -13.96
CA ARG A 217 -2.19 14.66 -13.78
C ARG A 217 -0.86 14.36 -13.08
N HIS A 218 -0.86 13.53 -12.04
CA HIS A 218 0.35 13.12 -11.33
C HIS A 218 1.29 12.32 -12.21
N LEU A 219 0.77 11.39 -13.02
CA LEU A 219 1.53 10.68 -14.04
C LEU A 219 2.16 11.64 -15.05
N GLY A 220 1.41 12.63 -15.53
CA GLY A 220 1.90 13.66 -16.42
C GLY A 220 3.08 14.43 -15.82
N GLN A 221 2.98 14.89 -14.58
CA GLN A 221 4.07 15.60 -13.89
C GLN A 221 5.34 14.76 -13.77
N ILE A 222 5.20 13.46 -13.49
CA ILE A 222 6.33 12.51 -13.41
C ILE A 222 6.96 12.33 -14.79
N ILE A 223 6.15 12.11 -15.83
CA ILE A 223 6.60 11.93 -17.21
C ILE A 223 7.31 13.19 -17.71
N ASP A 224 6.75 14.37 -17.45
CA ASP A 224 7.34 15.65 -17.84
C ASP A 224 8.70 15.87 -17.18
N ALA A 225 8.84 15.52 -15.89
CA ALA A 225 10.13 15.56 -15.21
C ALA A 225 11.15 14.59 -15.84
N MET A 226 10.73 13.41 -16.27
CA MET A 226 11.59 12.46 -16.99
C MET A 226 12.02 12.99 -18.36
N LYS A 227 11.10 13.62 -19.11
CA LYS A 227 11.38 14.26 -20.41
C LYS A 227 12.35 15.43 -20.25
N GLU A 228 12.11 16.31 -19.26
CA GLU A 228 12.99 17.46 -18.95
C GLU A 228 14.42 17.02 -18.63
N MET A 229 14.57 15.89 -17.95
CA MET A 229 15.88 15.32 -17.61
C MET A 229 16.48 14.45 -18.71
N ASN A 230 15.83 14.32 -19.88
CA ASN A 230 16.25 13.48 -21.01
C ASN A 230 16.45 12.00 -20.64
N ILE A 231 15.65 11.47 -19.73
CA ILE A 231 15.73 10.06 -19.29
C ILE A 231 14.49 9.24 -19.67
N TYR A 232 13.47 9.86 -20.26
CA TYR A 232 12.19 9.18 -20.52
C TYR A 232 12.33 8.00 -21.48
N GLU A 233 13.10 8.15 -22.56
CA GLU A 233 13.30 7.10 -23.55
C GLU A 233 14.20 5.94 -23.05
N ASP A 234 15.08 6.22 -22.09
CA ASP A 234 16.00 5.23 -21.51
C ASP A 234 15.46 4.58 -20.23
N THR A 235 14.24 4.95 -19.81
CA THR A 235 13.60 4.45 -18.58
C THR A 235 12.44 3.51 -18.93
N VAL A 236 12.41 2.34 -18.32
CA VAL A 236 11.21 1.51 -18.31
C VAL A 236 10.23 2.09 -17.27
N LEU A 237 9.10 2.60 -17.73
CA LEU A 237 8.01 3.07 -16.88
C LEU A 237 6.95 1.97 -16.77
N ALA A 238 6.74 1.45 -15.55
CA ALA A 238 5.67 0.50 -15.24
C ALA A 238 4.58 1.21 -14.43
N VAL A 239 3.36 1.21 -14.92
CA VAL A 239 2.17 1.74 -14.20
C VAL A 239 1.24 0.57 -13.93
N MET A 240 0.81 0.40 -12.67
CA MET A 240 0.00 -0.73 -12.24
C MET A 240 -0.94 -0.36 -11.10
N GLY A 241 -2.01 -1.12 -10.89
CA GLY A 241 -2.74 -1.18 -9.63
C GLY A 241 -2.18 -2.27 -8.73
N ASP A 242 -2.43 -2.18 -7.44
CA ASP A 242 -2.08 -3.20 -6.44
C ASP A 242 -3.24 -4.16 -6.18
N HIS A 243 -4.46 -3.65 -6.08
CA HIS A 243 -5.72 -4.37 -5.94
C HIS A 243 -6.87 -3.53 -6.50
N TYR A 244 -8.07 -4.06 -6.47
CA TYR A 244 -9.32 -3.36 -6.74
C TYR A 244 -10.18 -3.35 -5.47
N GLN A 245 -11.33 -2.70 -5.51
CA GLN A 245 -12.35 -2.69 -4.46
C GLN A 245 -13.73 -3.03 -5.04
N ILE A 246 -14.60 -3.56 -4.20
CA ILE A 246 -16.01 -3.77 -4.49
C ILE A 246 -16.86 -3.20 -3.36
N ASP A 247 -18.02 -2.64 -3.69
CA ASP A 247 -18.96 -2.19 -2.68
C ASP A 247 -19.53 -3.38 -1.90
N THR A 248 -19.69 -3.21 -0.60
CA THR A 248 -20.23 -4.24 0.30
C THR A 248 -21.45 -3.71 1.04
N HIS A 249 -22.46 -4.58 1.24
CA HIS A 249 -23.71 -4.22 1.88
C HIS A 249 -23.94 -4.95 3.21
N THR A 250 -23.11 -5.96 3.50
CA THR A 250 -23.25 -6.79 4.69
C THR A 250 -21.93 -6.91 5.42
N VAL A 251 -21.96 -6.76 6.74
CA VAL A 251 -20.82 -6.94 7.63
C VAL A 251 -21.03 -8.16 8.50
N ILE A 252 -20.18 -9.16 8.35
CA ILE A 252 -20.13 -10.35 9.21
C ILE A 252 -19.13 -10.11 10.34
N ARG A 253 -19.52 -10.41 11.58
CA ARG A 253 -18.71 -10.18 12.78
C ARG A 253 -18.49 -11.47 13.58
N PRO A 254 -17.63 -12.40 13.15
CA PRO A 254 -17.45 -13.71 13.77
C PRO A 254 -17.03 -13.65 15.24
N ASN A 255 -16.31 -12.60 15.65
CA ASN A 255 -15.88 -12.45 17.04
C ASN A 255 -17.04 -12.30 18.03
N TYR A 256 -18.21 -11.78 17.62
CA TYR A 256 -19.39 -11.77 18.49
C TYR A 256 -19.89 -13.19 18.77
N LEU A 257 -19.88 -14.06 17.76
CA LEU A 257 -20.25 -15.47 17.94
C LEU A 257 -19.26 -16.20 18.85
N PHE A 258 -17.98 -15.91 18.71
CA PHE A 258 -16.94 -16.49 19.55
C PHE A 258 -17.03 -16.00 20.99
N LEU A 259 -17.45 -14.75 21.21
CA LEU A 259 -17.74 -14.20 22.54
C LEU A 259 -18.95 -14.93 23.18
N ASP A 260 -20.04 -15.11 22.45
CA ASP A 260 -21.24 -15.82 22.94
C ASP A 260 -20.96 -17.29 23.28
N LYS A 261 -20.02 -17.92 22.57
CA LYS A 261 -19.56 -19.29 22.89
C LYS A 261 -18.59 -19.33 24.08
N GLY A 262 -18.23 -18.19 24.69
CA GLY A 262 -17.25 -18.13 25.76
C GLY A 262 -15.80 -18.40 25.29
N TRP A 263 -15.53 -18.25 23.99
CA TRP A 263 -14.19 -18.42 23.42
C TRP A 263 -13.38 -17.14 23.43
N GLN A 264 -13.99 -16.02 23.83
CA GLN A 264 -13.34 -14.73 24.00
C GLN A 264 -13.82 -14.06 25.28
N THR A 265 -12.98 -13.16 25.82
CA THR A 265 -13.34 -12.20 26.86
C THR A 265 -12.96 -10.80 26.40
N ILE A 266 -13.73 -9.81 26.82
CA ILE A 266 -13.49 -8.41 26.48
C ILE A 266 -13.21 -7.57 27.75
N ASP A 267 -12.48 -6.48 27.59
CA ASP A 267 -12.27 -5.50 28.63
C ASP A 267 -13.43 -4.47 28.69
N ARG A 268 -13.34 -3.51 29.62
CA ARG A 268 -14.34 -2.43 29.77
C ARG A 268 -14.44 -1.51 28.53
N LYS A 269 -13.40 -1.48 27.69
CA LYS A 269 -13.34 -0.72 26.43
C LYS A 269 -13.77 -1.56 25.22
N ARG A 270 -14.25 -2.77 25.46
CA ARG A 270 -14.64 -3.75 24.44
C ARG A 270 -13.51 -4.27 23.56
N ASN A 271 -12.25 -4.13 23.98
CA ASN A 271 -11.14 -4.80 23.32
C ASN A 271 -11.11 -6.28 23.76
N ILE A 272 -10.67 -7.17 22.87
CA ILE A 272 -10.50 -8.58 23.19
C ILE A 272 -9.33 -8.71 24.16
N LYS A 273 -9.65 -9.13 25.41
CA LYS A 273 -8.67 -9.28 26.48
C LYS A 273 -7.97 -10.64 26.44
N ASP A 274 -8.75 -11.70 26.24
CA ASP A 274 -8.25 -13.06 26.05
C ASP A 274 -9.14 -13.81 25.07
N TRP A 275 -8.59 -14.84 24.42
CA TRP A 275 -9.28 -15.57 23.39
C TRP A 275 -8.74 -17.00 23.21
N LYS A 276 -9.63 -17.93 22.91
CA LYS A 276 -9.35 -19.30 22.42
C LYS A 276 -9.32 -19.34 20.91
N VAL A 277 -10.26 -18.63 20.29
CA VAL A 277 -10.40 -18.45 18.84
C VAL A 277 -10.58 -16.97 18.54
N LEU A 278 -9.95 -16.48 17.48
CA LEU A 278 -9.99 -15.07 17.06
C LEU A 278 -10.20 -14.98 15.56
N ALA A 279 -11.18 -14.21 15.12
CA ALA A 279 -11.31 -13.78 13.73
C ALA A 279 -10.61 -12.42 13.53
N LYS A 280 -9.73 -12.33 12.56
CA LYS A 280 -9.11 -11.10 12.10
C LYS A 280 -9.57 -10.80 10.68
N ALA A 281 -10.33 -9.72 10.51
CA ALA A 281 -10.82 -9.29 9.21
C ALA A 281 -9.66 -8.95 8.26
N ALA A 282 -9.83 -9.33 7.01
CA ALA A 282 -8.98 -9.01 5.87
C ALA A 282 -9.88 -8.55 4.71
N ASP A 283 -10.71 -7.54 4.98
CA ASP A 283 -11.78 -6.98 4.15
C ASP A 283 -12.81 -8.04 3.72
N GLY A 284 -12.83 -8.45 2.47
CA GLY A 284 -13.75 -9.50 1.97
C GLY A 284 -13.46 -10.92 2.50
N ALA A 285 -12.51 -11.08 3.42
CA ALA A 285 -12.12 -12.35 4.03
C ALA A 285 -11.83 -12.19 5.52
N CYS A 286 -11.61 -13.30 6.24
CA CYS A 286 -11.02 -13.23 7.56
C CYS A 286 -10.12 -14.42 7.84
N TYR A 287 -9.08 -14.19 8.64
CA TYR A 287 -8.27 -15.23 9.23
C TYR A 287 -8.86 -15.69 10.55
N ILE A 288 -9.02 -17.00 10.73
CA ILE A 288 -9.41 -17.58 12.00
C ILE A 288 -8.17 -18.15 12.68
N TYR A 289 -7.80 -17.56 13.79
CA TYR A 289 -6.70 -18.02 14.64
C TYR A 289 -7.24 -18.84 15.79
N ARG A 290 -6.64 -20.00 16.03
CA ARG A 290 -6.94 -20.87 17.14
C ARG A 290 -5.76 -20.95 18.10
N LYS A 291 -5.93 -20.46 19.33
CA LYS A 291 -4.93 -20.50 20.40
C LYS A 291 -5.12 -21.74 21.29
N ASP A 292 -6.38 -22.12 21.55
CA ASP A 292 -6.73 -23.25 22.38
C ASP A 292 -7.20 -24.43 21.51
N LEU A 293 -6.47 -25.54 21.59
CA LEU A 293 -6.75 -26.74 20.78
C LEU A 293 -7.98 -27.51 21.25
N SER A 294 -8.54 -27.22 22.45
CA SER A 294 -9.81 -27.79 22.90
C SER A 294 -10.98 -27.32 22.03
N VAL A 295 -10.88 -26.16 21.38
CA VAL A 295 -11.85 -25.70 20.38
C VAL A 295 -11.44 -26.26 19.02
N THR A 296 -12.14 -27.28 18.54
CA THR A 296 -11.80 -27.94 17.27
C THR A 296 -12.22 -27.13 16.05
N ASN A 297 -11.61 -27.41 14.88
CA ASN A 297 -12.05 -26.79 13.63
C ASN A 297 -13.52 -27.04 13.34
N LYS A 298 -14.05 -28.24 13.68
CA LYS A 298 -15.47 -28.57 13.54
C LYS A 298 -16.33 -27.62 14.36
N MET A 299 -15.99 -27.39 15.64
CA MET A 299 -16.72 -26.47 16.52
C MET A 299 -16.73 -25.04 15.94
N ILE A 300 -15.62 -24.58 15.38
CA ILE A 300 -15.53 -23.27 14.73
C ILE A 300 -16.44 -23.21 13.52
N LEU A 301 -16.36 -24.20 12.63
CA LEU A 301 -17.22 -24.28 11.44
C LEU A 301 -18.70 -24.35 11.82
N ASP A 302 -19.05 -25.14 12.84
CA ASP A 302 -20.45 -25.23 13.32
C ASP A 302 -20.93 -23.89 13.92
N ALA A 303 -20.06 -23.12 14.57
CA ALA A 303 -20.39 -21.79 15.08
C ALA A 303 -20.59 -20.74 13.96
N LEU A 304 -19.98 -20.95 12.81
CA LEU A 304 -20.07 -20.06 11.64
C LEU A 304 -21.21 -20.45 10.68
N LYS A 305 -21.83 -21.62 10.84
CA LYS A 305 -23.02 -22.01 10.07
C LYS A 305 -24.19 -21.08 10.37
N GLY A 306 -24.88 -20.64 9.33
CA GLY A 306 -26.01 -19.70 9.44
C GLY A 306 -25.62 -18.23 9.48
N ILE A 307 -24.38 -17.91 9.15
CA ILE A 307 -23.94 -16.57 8.78
C ILE A 307 -24.04 -16.47 7.26
N GLU A 308 -25.25 -16.44 6.75
CA GLU A 308 -25.55 -16.21 5.33
C GLU A 308 -26.12 -14.81 5.12
#